data_5c9da65c5ea98e37959dea60a749ffb6
#
_entry.id   5c9da65c5ea98e37959dea60a749ffb6
#
_cell.length_a   1.000
_cell.length_b   1.000
_cell.length_c   1.000
_cell.angle_alpha   90.00
_cell.angle_beta   90.00
_cell.angle_gamma   90.00
#
_symmetry.space_group_name_H-M   'P 1'
#
loop_
_entity.id
_entity.type
_entity.pdbx_description
1 polymer ?
#
loop_
_entity_poly.entity_id
_entity_poly.type
_entity_poly.pdbx_seq_one_letter_code
_entity_poly.pdbx_strand_id
1 'polypeptide(L)'
;MSDNQIDFSAPATLRKWPSVNNERVSASLGARPYLIIEGTLDECTRRFISQPESQHHLYEIHTAPQPDLVSAILSPDHVVELARLREFLGK
;
A
#
# COMPACT_ATOMS: atom_id res chain seq x y z
N MET A 1 -3.93 -22.04 17.36
CA MET A 1 -3.01 -20.95 17.17
C MET A 1 -3.10 -20.45 15.73
N SER A 2 -3.09 -19.20 15.59
CA SER A 2 -3.21 -18.63 14.26
C SER A 2 -1.84 -18.36 13.68
N ASP A 3 -1.56 -18.97 12.55
CA ASP A 3 -0.35 -18.69 11.79
C ASP A 3 -0.63 -17.68 10.70
N ASN A 4 -1.88 -17.18 10.66
CA ASN A 4 -2.32 -16.30 9.60
C ASN A 4 -2.16 -14.86 10.04
N GLN A 5 -0.93 -14.48 10.34
CA GLN A 5 -0.66 -13.11 10.74
C GLN A 5 0.23 -12.46 9.71
N ILE A 6 -0.25 -11.31 9.24
CA ILE A 6 0.53 -10.51 8.32
C ILE A 6 1.67 -9.88 9.10
N ASP A 7 2.86 -9.99 8.54
CA ASP A 7 4.06 -9.39 9.14
C ASP A 7 4.13 -7.92 8.73
N PHE A 8 3.68 -7.06 9.62
CA PHE A 8 3.69 -5.62 9.37
C PHE A 8 5.09 -5.02 9.44
N SER A 9 6.07 -5.77 9.93
CA SER A 9 7.45 -5.29 9.94
C SER A 9 8.23 -5.69 8.69
N ALA A 10 7.58 -6.39 7.75
CA ALA A 10 8.23 -6.77 6.51
C ALA A 10 8.61 -5.54 5.68
N PRO A 11 9.71 -5.63 4.92
CA PRO A 11 10.11 -4.51 4.06
C PRO A 11 9.04 -4.17 3.03
N ALA A 12 8.82 -2.89 2.81
CA ALA A 12 7.83 -2.42 1.86
C ALA A 12 8.18 -1.05 1.33
N THR A 13 7.57 -0.67 0.21
CA THR A 13 7.68 0.67 -0.32
C THR A 13 6.29 1.18 -0.65
N LEU A 14 6.08 2.48 -0.40
CA LEU A 14 4.87 3.17 -0.83
C LEU A 14 5.21 3.93 -2.09
N ARG A 15 4.41 3.74 -3.14
CA ARG A 15 4.63 4.37 -4.43
C ARG A 15 3.38 5.12 -4.86
N LYS A 16 3.58 6.17 -5.66
CA LYS A 16 2.48 6.98 -6.15
C LYS A 16 2.58 7.08 -7.66
N TRP A 17 1.44 6.93 -8.32
CA TRP A 17 1.37 7.09 -9.78
C TRP A 17 1.36 8.56 -10.17
N PRO A 18 2.01 8.94 -11.26
CA PRO A 18 1.83 10.29 -11.82
C PRO A 18 0.36 10.49 -12.14
N SER A 19 -0.12 11.70 -11.96
CA SER A 19 -1.53 11.99 -12.17
C SER A 19 -1.73 13.30 -12.92
N VAL A 20 -2.84 13.35 -13.67
CA VAL A 20 -3.31 14.57 -14.32
C VAL A 20 -4.77 14.68 -13.94
N ASN A 21 -5.16 15.82 -13.39
CA ASN A 21 -6.54 16.04 -12.92
C ASN A 21 -6.98 14.94 -11.95
N ASN A 22 -6.07 14.53 -11.07
CA ASN A 22 -6.31 13.52 -10.05
C ASN A 22 -6.61 12.12 -10.62
N GLU A 23 -6.20 11.85 -11.85
CA GLU A 23 -6.32 10.52 -12.45
C GLU A 23 -4.94 10.00 -12.83
N ARG A 24 -4.75 8.69 -12.67
CA ARG A 24 -3.47 8.06 -13.00
C ARG A 24 -3.17 8.26 -14.47
N VAL A 25 -1.92 8.60 -14.75
CA VAL A 25 -1.44 8.57 -16.13
C VAL A 25 -1.22 7.11 -16.49
N SER A 26 -1.70 6.71 -17.68
CA SER A 26 -1.68 5.31 -18.08
C SER A 26 -0.26 4.77 -18.23
N ALA A 27 -0.06 3.52 -17.79
CA ALA A 27 1.21 2.84 -17.99
C ALA A 27 1.53 2.68 -19.47
N SER A 28 0.50 2.64 -20.32
CA SER A 28 0.71 2.54 -21.77
C SER A 28 1.36 3.79 -22.35
N LEU A 29 1.34 4.88 -21.59
CA LEU A 29 2.02 6.11 -21.96
C LEU A 29 3.41 6.22 -21.33
N GLY A 30 3.90 5.12 -20.74
CA GLY A 30 5.21 5.09 -20.13
C GLY A 30 5.26 5.51 -18.69
N ALA A 31 4.11 5.78 -18.06
CA ALA A 31 4.08 6.19 -16.68
C ALA A 31 4.40 5.02 -15.75
N ARG A 32 5.10 5.31 -14.67
CA ARG A 32 5.43 4.33 -13.63
C ARG A 32 5.23 4.97 -12.27
N PRO A 33 4.84 4.18 -11.26
CA PRO A 33 4.75 4.74 -9.92
C PRO A 33 6.15 5.07 -9.39
N TYR A 34 6.25 6.18 -8.67
CA TYR A 34 7.52 6.61 -8.10
C TYR A 34 7.51 6.45 -6.58
N LEU A 35 8.71 6.27 -6.03
CA LEU A 35 8.88 5.99 -4.62
C LEU A 35 8.53 7.19 -3.75
N ILE A 36 7.68 6.96 -2.73
CA ILE A 36 7.36 7.97 -1.72
C ILE A 36 8.16 7.70 -0.45
N ILE A 37 8.04 6.49 0.10
CA ILE A 37 8.86 6.10 1.26
C ILE A 37 9.24 4.63 1.14
N GLU A 38 10.32 4.30 1.82
CA GLU A 38 10.79 2.93 1.93
C GLU A 38 10.91 2.63 3.42
N GLY A 39 10.33 1.51 3.84
CA GLY A 39 10.36 1.15 5.25
C GLY A 39 9.65 -0.17 5.47
N THR A 40 8.81 -0.23 6.50
CA THR A 40 8.05 -1.43 6.79
C THR A 40 6.65 -1.32 6.20
N LEU A 41 5.98 -2.48 6.10
CA LEU A 41 4.60 -2.51 5.66
C LEU A 41 3.73 -1.63 6.56
N ASP A 42 3.98 -1.65 7.88
CA ASP A 42 3.26 -0.80 8.82
C ASP A 42 3.44 0.68 8.50
N GLU A 43 4.68 1.09 8.29
CA GLU A 43 4.97 2.49 7.98
C GLU A 43 4.31 2.93 6.68
N CYS A 44 4.37 2.07 5.66
CA CYS A 44 3.76 2.38 4.37
C CYS A 44 2.25 2.47 4.49
N THR A 45 1.63 1.57 5.24
CA THR A 45 0.19 1.58 5.45
C THR A 45 -0.25 2.87 6.15
N ARG A 46 0.47 3.25 7.20
CA ARG A 46 0.15 4.46 7.95
C ARG A 46 0.32 5.71 7.09
N ARG A 47 1.38 5.75 6.29
CA ARG A 47 1.60 6.89 5.40
C ARG A 47 0.49 6.98 4.35
N PHE A 48 0.08 5.83 3.80
CA PHE A 48 -1.01 5.78 2.85
C PHE A 48 -2.30 6.36 3.45
N ILE A 49 -2.66 5.90 4.66
CA ILE A 49 -3.89 6.33 5.31
C ILE A 49 -3.88 7.83 5.61
N SER A 50 -2.71 8.40 5.83
CA SER A 50 -2.59 9.83 6.12
C SER A 50 -2.81 10.71 4.90
N GLN A 51 -2.84 10.14 3.69
CA GLN A 51 -3.09 10.91 2.48
C GLN A 51 -4.58 11.19 2.32
N PRO A 52 -4.94 12.27 1.62
CA PRO A 52 -6.36 12.55 1.37
C PRO A 52 -7.02 11.38 0.68
N GLU A 53 -8.22 11.04 1.14
CA GLU A 53 -8.96 9.89 0.60
C GLU A 53 -9.15 10.00 -0.91
N SER A 54 -9.34 11.22 -1.41
CA SER A 54 -9.52 11.46 -2.84
C SER A 54 -8.28 11.13 -3.66
N GLN A 55 -7.14 10.91 -3.01
CA GLN A 55 -5.90 10.57 -3.70
C GLN A 55 -5.46 9.12 -3.49
N HIS A 56 -6.19 8.36 -2.66
CA HIS A 56 -5.78 6.99 -2.35
C HIS A 56 -5.61 6.13 -3.61
N HIS A 57 -6.42 6.36 -4.63
CA HIS A 57 -6.34 5.58 -5.87
C HIS A 57 -5.03 5.77 -6.63
N LEU A 58 -4.24 6.77 -6.26
CA LEU A 58 -2.96 7.04 -6.91
C LEU A 58 -1.81 6.26 -6.29
N TYR A 59 -2.04 5.64 -5.13
CA TYR A 59 -0.98 5.00 -4.36
C TYR A 59 -1.06 3.49 -4.45
N GLU A 60 0.08 2.85 -4.25
CA GLU A 60 0.14 1.41 -4.08
C GLU A 60 1.32 1.07 -3.19
N ILE A 61 1.27 -0.09 -2.55
CA ILE A 61 2.34 -0.55 -1.69
C ILE A 61 2.93 -1.81 -2.31
N HIS A 62 4.26 -1.83 -2.43
CA HIS A 62 5.00 -3.00 -2.86
C HIS A 62 5.67 -3.59 -1.62
N THR A 63 5.41 -4.85 -1.34
CA THR A 63 5.92 -5.49 -0.13
C THR A 63 6.47 -6.87 -0.47
N ALA A 64 7.26 -7.41 0.46
CA ALA A 64 7.71 -8.78 0.34
C ALA A 64 6.50 -9.72 0.32
N PRO A 65 6.50 -10.76 -0.52
CA PRO A 65 5.36 -11.69 -0.57
C PRO A 65 5.13 -12.37 0.78
N GLN A 66 3.86 -12.50 1.13
CA GLN A 66 3.46 -13.20 2.34
C GLN A 66 2.27 -14.10 2.01
N PRO A 67 2.17 -15.29 2.64
CA PRO A 67 1.08 -16.22 2.34
C PRO A 67 -0.31 -15.62 2.55
N ASP A 68 -0.45 -14.72 3.52
CA ASP A 68 -1.75 -14.16 3.85
C ASP A 68 -2.10 -12.91 3.06
N LEU A 69 -1.21 -12.48 2.18
CA LEU A 69 -1.50 -11.36 1.28
C LEU A 69 -1.83 -11.91 -0.09
N VAL A 70 -2.85 -11.31 -0.71
CA VAL A 70 -3.27 -11.75 -2.05
C VAL A 70 -2.23 -11.43 -3.11
N SER A 71 -1.37 -10.45 -2.83
CA SER A 71 -0.39 -10.00 -3.81
C SER A 71 0.73 -9.26 -3.09
N ALA A 72 1.90 -9.22 -3.72
CA ALA A 72 3.01 -8.41 -3.24
C ALA A 72 2.84 -6.94 -3.63
N ILE A 73 1.91 -6.65 -4.52
CA ILE A 73 1.55 -5.28 -4.89
C ILE A 73 0.13 -5.05 -4.41
N LEU A 74 -0.01 -4.15 -3.44
CA LEU A 74 -1.28 -3.93 -2.77
C LEU A 74 -1.98 -2.71 -3.36
N SER A 75 -3.20 -2.94 -3.85
CA SER A 75 -4.04 -1.86 -4.35
C SER A 75 -4.60 -1.04 -3.18
N PRO A 76 -5.14 0.15 -3.45
CA PRO A 76 -5.73 0.96 -2.38
C PRO A 76 -6.76 0.22 -1.53
N ASP A 77 -7.60 -0.61 -2.14
CA ASP A 77 -8.60 -1.36 -1.40
C ASP A 77 -7.95 -2.34 -0.43
N HIS A 78 -6.89 -3.00 -0.86
CA HIS A 78 -6.16 -3.92 0.01
C HIS A 78 -5.49 -3.18 1.17
N VAL A 79 -4.97 -2.00 0.91
CA VAL A 79 -4.29 -1.23 1.96
C VAL A 79 -5.29 -0.78 3.01
N VAL A 80 -6.49 -0.37 2.60
CA VAL A 80 -7.53 0.02 3.55
C VAL A 80 -7.91 -1.16 4.44
N GLU A 81 -8.03 -2.36 3.85
CA GLU A 81 -8.34 -3.55 4.64
C GLU A 81 -7.21 -3.88 5.61
N LEU A 82 -5.97 -3.72 5.18
CA LEU A 82 -4.82 -3.92 6.06
C LEU A 82 -4.83 -2.94 7.23
N ALA A 83 -5.19 -1.69 6.97
CA ALA A 83 -5.23 -0.68 8.02
C ALA A 83 -6.28 -1.04 9.05
N ARG A 84 -7.42 -1.56 8.63
CA ARG A 84 -8.47 -1.99 9.54
C ARG A 84 -8.01 -3.17 10.38
N LEU A 85 -7.37 -4.13 9.75
CA LEU A 85 -6.84 -5.30 10.45
C LEU A 85 -5.81 -4.87 11.48
N ARG A 86 -4.93 -3.95 11.11
CA ARG A 86 -3.90 -3.45 12.00
C ARG A 86 -4.52 -2.81 13.24
N GLU A 87 -5.55 -2.01 13.06
CA GLU A 87 -6.26 -1.40 14.19
C GLU A 87 -6.95 -2.45 15.04
N PHE A 88 -7.57 -3.42 14.41
CA PHE A 88 -8.26 -4.50 15.11
C PHE A 88 -7.28 -5.28 16.00
N LEU A 89 -6.07 -5.49 15.51
CA LEU A 89 -5.04 -6.23 16.26
C LEU A 89 -4.35 -5.37 17.32
N GLY A 90 -4.65 -4.08 17.39
CA GLY A 90 -4.07 -3.20 18.40
C GLY A 90 -2.63 -2.83 18.13
N LYS A 91 -2.22 -2.80 16.89
CA LYS A 91 -0.82 -2.53 16.53
C LYS A 91 -0.57 -1.12 16.02
#